data_10e30f0e63e01237a81ac1d48967a497
#
_entry.id   10e30f0e63e01237a81ac1d48967a497
#
_cell.length_a   1.000
_cell.length_b   1.000
_cell.length_c   1.000
_cell.angle_alpha   90.00
_cell.angle_beta   90.00
_cell.angle_gamma   90.00
#
_symmetry.space_group_name_H-M   'P 1'
#
loop_
_entity.id
_entity.type
_entity.pdbx_description
1 polymer ?
#
loop_
_entity_poly.entity_id
_entity_poly.type
_entity_poly.pdbx_seq_one_letter_code
_entity_poly.pdbx_strand_id
1 'polypeptide(L)'
;MYTSILSATMQGIRAIPVQVEVDVSPGLPGFSMVGTVNSQVREAQDRVRTALHNLEIPVPPRRITINLSPADVPKAGTGFDLPITAAILESLGQLPKGGLESVMVTGEVGLDGQIKKVRGVLAMVEEARKSGCQGCIVPWENRREAQMIQGIRSVGVRNLGEFMRTVRERTWEHPEKEREKMEIAPEITADFREIKGQTAAKRGALLAAAGFHNILLMGPPGSGKTMVAKRIPGLLPALSHEEAMEITSIYSVAGLLSSKVPWVSNRPFRSPHHTISPQALAGGGKIPMPGEITLAHKGVLFPCEMLCTAFRIPITC
;
A
#
# COMPACT_ATOMS: atom_id res chain seq x y z
N MET A 1 -30.15 -12.99 2.32
CA MET A 1 -29.70 -12.19 3.49
C MET A 1 -28.64 -11.24 2.97
N TYR A 2 -28.87 -9.94 3.14
CA TYR A 2 -27.98 -8.86 2.65
C TYR A 2 -27.03 -8.38 3.74
N THR A 3 -25.76 -8.20 3.37
CA THR A 3 -24.71 -7.61 4.22
C THR A 3 -23.81 -6.73 3.36
N SER A 4 -23.33 -5.63 3.92
CA SER A 4 -22.40 -4.71 3.27
C SER A 4 -21.23 -4.42 4.19
N ILE A 5 -20.02 -4.60 3.67
CA ILE A 5 -18.74 -4.37 4.37
C ILE A 5 -17.94 -3.32 3.61
N LEU A 6 -17.39 -2.35 4.33
CA LEU A 6 -16.54 -1.33 3.75
C LEU A 6 -15.13 -1.88 3.49
N SER A 7 -14.62 -1.66 2.30
CA SER A 7 -13.25 -1.90 1.88
C SER A 7 -12.76 -0.72 1.03
N ALA A 8 -11.62 -0.86 0.36
CA ALA A 8 -11.12 0.14 -0.58
C ALA A 8 -10.36 -0.48 -1.75
N THR A 9 -10.31 0.23 -2.86
CA THR A 9 -9.45 -0.06 -4.02
C THR A 9 -8.45 1.07 -4.23
N MET A 10 -7.31 0.75 -4.84
CA MET A 10 -6.32 1.77 -5.18
C MET A 10 -6.57 2.34 -6.59
N GLN A 11 -6.55 3.66 -6.70
CA GLN A 11 -6.50 4.38 -7.97
C GLN A 11 -5.28 5.31 -7.97
N GLY A 12 -4.22 4.90 -8.64
CA GLY A 12 -2.91 5.54 -8.49
C GLY A 12 -2.42 5.41 -7.05
N ILE A 13 -2.16 6.53 -6.38
CA ILE A 13 -1.70 6.58 -4.98
C ILE A 13 -2.84 6.83 -3.97
N ARG A 14 -4.08 6.97 -4.43
CA ARG A 14 -5.25 7.22 -3.57
C ARG A 14 -6.07 5.96 -3.38
N ALA A 15 -6.60 5.79 -2.21
CA ALA A 15 -7.61 4.78 -1.93
C ALA A 15 -9.00 5.34 -2.22
N ILE A 16 -9.87 4.53 -2.80
CA ILE A 16 -11.29 4.84 -3.04
C ILE A 16 -12.11 3.83 -2.27
N PRO A 17 -13.07 4.28 -1.45
CA PRO A 17 -13.91 3.37 -0.69
C PRO A 17 -14.78 2.53 -1.62
N VAL A 18 -14.96 1.25 -1.24
CA VAL A 18 -15.75 0.26 -1.97
C VAL A 18 -16.63 -0.47 -0.98
N GLN A 19 -17.94 -0.48 -1.23
CA GLN A 19 -18.88 -1.32 -0.50
C GLN A 19 -18.88 -2.72 -1.11
N VAL A 20 -18.58 -3.70 -0.28
CA VAL A 20 -18.64 -5.12 -0.64
C VAL A 20 -19.98 -5.64 -0.14
N GLU A 21 -20.92 -5.76 -1.06
CA GLU A 21 -22.28 -6.19 -0.78
C GLU A 21 -22.44 -7.66 -1.11
N VAL A 22 -23.00 -8.43 -0.21
CA VAL A 22 -23.28 -9.86 -0.40
C VAL A 22 -24.74 -10.15 -0.09
N ASP A 23 -25.39 -10.84 -1.04
CA ASP A 23 -26.72 -11.43 -0.82
C ASP A 23 -26.68 -12.95 -0.93
N VAL A 24 -27.18 -13.62 0.12
CA VAL A 24 -27.36 -15.08 0.15
C VAL A 24 -28.84 -15.39 0.04
N SER A 25 -29.27 -15.85 -1.14
CA SER A 25 -30.66 -16.11 -1.48
C SER A 25 -30.94 -17.57 -1.86
N PRO A 26 -32.18 -18.05 -1.77
CA PRO A 26 -32.56 -19.35 -2.32
C PRO A 26 -32.33 -19.39 -3.82
N GLY A 27 -31.89 -20.54 -4.35
CA GLY A 27 -31.66 -20.72 -5.76
C GLY A 27 -30.62 -21.80 -6.04
N LEU A 28 -30.26 -21.97 -7.33
CA LEU A 28 -29.18 -22.86 -7.70
C LEU A 28 -27.88 -22.46 -7.03
N PRO A 29 -27.16 -23.40 -6.37
CA PRO A 29 -25.90 -23.10 -5.70
C PRO A 29 -24.89 -22.50 -6.68
N GLY A 30 -24.33 -21.35 -6.30
CA GLY A 30 -23.32 -20.67 -7.13
C GLY A 30 -22.87 -19.36 -6.57
N PHE A 31 -21.68 -18.92 -6.99
CA PHE A 31 -21.14 -17.59 -6.71
C PHE A 31 -21.28 -16.74 -7.98
N SER A 32 -21.81 -15.55 -7.85
CA SER A 32 -21.95 -14.56 -8.92
C SER A 32 -21.36 -13.24 -8.47
N MET A 33 -20.45 -12.67 -9.25
CA MET A 33 -19.81 -11.38 -8.95
C MET A 33 -20.27 -10.33 -9.96
N VAL A 34 -20.71 -9.19 -9.45
CA VAL A 34 -21.23 -8.03 -10.21
C VAL A 34 -20.30 -6.82 -9.97
N GLY A 35 -20.15 -6.00 -10.98
CA GLY A 35 -19.32 -4.79 -10.97
C GLY A 35 -18.15 -4.84 -11.94
N THR A 36 -17.44 -3.72 -12.08
CA THR A 36 -16.23 -3.61 -12.91
C THR A 36 -15.02 -4.15 -12.15
N VAL A 37 -14.81 -5.47 -12.27
CA VAL A 37 -13.76 -6.21 -11.58
C VAL A 37 -12.71 -6.77 -12.54
N ASN A 38 -11.43 -6.75 -12.16
CA ASN A 38 -10.39 -7.44 -12.91
C ASN A 38 -10.39 -8.96 -12.63
N SER A 39 -9.53 -9.71 -13.34
CA SER A 39 -9.41 -11.18 -13.17
C SER A 39 -9.06 -11.57 -11.73
N GLN A 40 -8.13 -10.86 -11.10
CA GLN A 40 -7.68 -11.14 -9.72
C GLN A 40 -8.82 -11.03 -8.70
N VAL A 41 -9.68 -10.02 -8.85
CA VAL A 41 -10.86 -9.85 -8.00
C VAL A 41 -11.92 -10.91 -8.30
N ARG A 42 -12.07 -11.30 -9.58
CA ARG A 42 -13.02 -12.37 -9.95
C ARG A 42 -12.61 -13.73 -9.38
N GLU A 43 -11.31 -14.01 -9.34
CA GLU A 43 -10.76 -15.22 -8.73
C GLU A 43 -10.94 -15.28 -7.20
N ALA A 44 -11.26 -14.14 -6.54
CA ALA A 44 -11.54 -14.10 -5.10
C ALA A 44 -12.66 -15.08 -4.72
N GLN A 45 -13.70 -15.26 -5.58
CA GLN A 45 -14.78 -16.21 -5.32
C GLN A 45 -14.27 -17.64 -5.11
N ASP A 46 -13.30 -18.08 -5.92
CA ASP A 46 -12.75 -19.43 -5.85
C ASP A 46 -11.83 -19.57 -4.63
N ARG A 47 -11.00 -18.56 -4.36
CA ARG A 47 -10.15 -18.54 -3.15
C ARG A 47 -10.97 -18.57 -1.87
N VAL A 48 -11.97 -17.71 -1.75
CA VAL A 48 -12.85 -17.64 -0.59
C VAL A 48 -13.64 -18.93 -0.39
N ARG A 49 -14.23 -19.46 -1.46
CA ARG A 49 -14.98 -20.73 -1.39
C ARG A 49 -14.09 -21.87 -0.91
N THR A 50 -12.89 -22.00 -1.47
CA THR A 50 -11.94 -23.05 -1.09
C THR A 50 -11.46 -22.87 0.35
N ALA A 51 -11.15 -21.65 0.78
CA ALA A 51 -10.72 -21.38 2.14
C ALA A 51 -11.81 -21.73 3.16
N LEU A 52 -13.06 -21.35 2.91
CA LEU A 52 -14.19 -21.69 3.79
C LEU A 52 -14.40 -23.22 3.86
N HIS A 53 -14.31 -23.91 2.72
CA HIS A 53 -14.41 -25.36 2.68
C HIS A 53 -13.28 -26.03 3.48
N ASN A 54 -12.03 -25.62 3.30
CA ASN A 54 -10.87 -26.21 3.99
C ASN A 54 -10.88 -25.96 5.50
N LEU A 55 -11.55 -24.91 5.94
CA LEU A 55 -11.75 -24.61 7.37
C LEU A 55 -13.03 -25.22 7.94
N GLU A 56 -13.69 -26.10 7.18
CA GLU A 56 -14.94 -26.76 7.56
C GLU A 56 -16.06 -25.78 7.98
N ILE A 57 -16.02 -24.54 7.44
CA ILE A 57 -17.06 -23.54 7.67
C ILE A 57 -18.24 -23.86 6.72
N PRO A 58 -19.42 -24.17 7.24
CA PRO A 58 -20.54 -24.61 6.41
C PRO A 58 -21.08 -23.45 5.56
N VAL A 59 -20.94 -23.58 4.26
CA VAL A 59 -21.58 -22.69 3.29
C VAL A 59 -22.77 -23.46 2.70
N PRO A 60 -24.01 -23.06 2.98
CA PRO A 60 -25.19 -23.77 2.49
C PRO A 60 -25.26 -23.70 0.96
N PRO A 61 -25.90 -24.70 0.29
CA PRO A 61 -26.02 -24.71 -1.16
C PRO A 61 -27.06 -23.68 -1.63
N ARG A 62 -26.68 -22.40 -1.59
CA ARG A 62 -27.50 -21.26 -1.98
C ARG A 62 -26.80 -20.42 -3.04
N ARG A 63 -27.55 -19.51 -3.65
CA ARG A 63 -26.99 -18.50 -4.55
C ARG A 63 -26.36 -17.39 -3.74
N ILE A 64 -25.08 -17.12 -3.94
CA ILE A 64 -24.33 -16.03 -3.35
C ILE A 64 -24.02 -15.00 -4.44
N THR A 65 -24.57 -13.81 -4.31
CA THR A 65 -24.32 -12.70 -5.23
C THR A 65 -23.43 -11.68 -4.51
N ILE A 66 -22.32 -11.31 -5.12
CA ILE A 66 -21.35 -10.35 -4.60
C ILE A 66 -21.38 -9.14 -5.54
N ASN A 67 -21.62 -7.95 -4.99
CA ASN A 67 -21.53 -6.69 -5.72
C ASN A 67 -20.47 -5.79 -5.10
N LEU A 68 -19.61 -5.18 -5.92
CA LEU A 68 -18.59 -4.23 -5.50
C LEU A 68 -18.96 -2.82 -5.99
N SER A 69 -19.55 -2.03 -5.11
CA SER A 69 -20.05 -0.68 -5.40
C SER A 69 -19.02 0.41 -5.04
N PRO A 70 -18.90 1.51 -5.82
CA PRO A 70 -19.65 1.85 -7.03
C PRO A 70 -19.16 1.12 -8.28
N ALA A 71 -20.02 0.86 -9.26
CA ALA A 71 -19.72 0.04 -10.45
C ALA A 71 -18.75 0.70 -11.44
N ASP A 72 -18.69 2.02 -11.47
CA ASP A 72 -17.85 2.83 -12.37
C ASP A 72 -16.37 2.84 -11.97
N VAL A 73 -16.05 2.54 -10.71
CA VAL A 73 -14.67 2.47 -10.22
C VAL A 73 -14.08 1.08 -10.50
N PRO A 74 -12.96 0.96 -11.24
CA PRO A 74 -12.29 -0.32 -11.45
C PRO A 74 -11.73 -0.88 -10.14
N LYS A 75 -12.06 -2.14 -9.83
CA LYS A 75 -11.54 -2.86 -8.67
C LYS A 75 -10.41 -3.78 -9.10
N ALA A 76 -9.29 -3.68 -8.37
CA ALA A 76 -8.08 -4.42 -8.66
C ALA A 76 -7.40 -4.90 -7.37
N GLY A 77 -6.61 -5.97 -7.51
CA GLY A 77 -5.86 -6.57 -6.41
C GLY A 77 -6.65 -7.64 -5.65
N THR A 78 -5.97 -8.24 -4.68
CA THR A 78 -6.49 -9.37 -3.89
C THR A 78 -7.07 -8.94 -2.53
N GLY A 79 -7.05 -7.63 -2.23
CA GLY A 79 -7.52 -7.09 -0.94
C GLY A 79 -9.01 -7.27 -0.64
N PHE A 80 -9.79 -7.70 -1.62
CA PHE A 80 -11.23 -7.93 -1.47
C PHE A 80 -11.59 -9.31 -0.93
N ASP A 81 -10.65 -10.25 -0.86
CA ASP A 81 -10.94 -11.61 -0.40
C ASP A 81 -11.48 -11.61 1.04
N LEU A 82 -10.82 -10.90 1.95
CA LEU A 82 -11.22 -10.84 3.35
C LEU A 82 -12.58 -10.13 3.56
N PRO A 83 -12.86 -8.95 2.98
CA PRO A 83 -14.17 -8.32 3.11
C PRO A 83 -15.30 -9.12 2.46
N ILE A 84 -15.05 -9.82 1.34
CA ILE A 84 -16.01 -10.76 0.75
C ILE A 84 -16.30 -11.91 1.72
N THR A 85 -15.24 -12.50 2.31
CA THR A 85 -15.36 -13.56 3.31
C THR A 85 -16.16 -13.07 4.52
N ALA A 86 -15.86 -11.87 5.02
CA ALA A 86 -16.56 -11.25 6.14
C ALA A 86 -18.05 -11.09 5.87
N ALA A 87 -18.41 -10.57 4.70
CA ALA A 87 -19.80 -10.37 4.29
C ALA A 87 -20.56 -11.70 4.14
N ILE A 88 -19.91 -12.74 3.60
CA ILE A 88 -20.49 -14.09 3.55
C ILE A 88 -20.72 -14.64 4.95
N LEU A 89 -19.71 -14.59 5.83
CA LEU A 89 -19.80 -15.10 7.21
C LEU A 89 -20.88 -14.37 8.02
N GLU A 90 -21.01 -13.06 7.86
CA GLU A 90 -22.08 -12.28 8.50
C GLU A 90 -23.46 -12.66 7.94
N SER A 91 -23.60 -12.78 6.62
CA SER A 91 -24.84 -13.22 5.97
C SER A 91 -25.27 -14.64 6.39
N LEU A 92 -24.32 -15.49 6.77
CA LEU A 92 -24.57 -16.85 7.27
C LEU A 92 -24.78 -16.90 8.79
N GLY A 93 -24.74 -15.77 9.51
CA GLY A 93 -24.84 -15.71 10.96
C GLY A 93 -23.63 -16.24 11.74
N GLN A 94 -22.50 -16.42 11.06
CA GLN A 94 -21.22 -16.83 11.66
C GLN A 94 -20.50 -15.65 12.34
N LEU A 95 -20.83 -14.43 11.94
CA LEU A 95 -20.40 -13.18 12.57
C LEU A 95 -21.62 -12.39 13.08
N PRO A 96 -21.43 -11.52 14.09
CA PRO A 96 -22.49 -10.64 14.57
C PRO A 96 -23.00 -9.72 13.47
N LYS A 97 -24.32 -9.62 13.32
CA LYS A 97 -24.93 -8.74 12.33
C LYS A 97 -24.61 -7.27 12.64
N GLY A 98 -24.15 -6.53 11.63
CA GLY A 98 -23.73 -5.13 11.79
C GLY A 98 -22.42 -4.98 12.58
N GLY A 99 -21.72 -6.08 12.85
CA GLY A 99 -20.49 -6.06 13.63
C GLY A 99 -19.36 -5.25 12.97
N LEU A 100 -19.43 -4.99 11.66
CA LEU A 100 -18.41 -4.30 10.88
C LEU A 100 -18.91 -3.00 10.21
N GLU A 101 -20.05 -2.44 10.63
CA GLU A 101 -20.66 -1.26 9.99
C GLU A 101 -19.75 -0.03 9.92
N SER A 102 -18.88 0.16 10.91
CA SER A 102 -17.96 1.30 10.98
C SER A 102 -16.49 0.85 10.87
N VAL A 103 -16.23 -0.29 10.23
CA VAL A 103 -14.90 -0.88 10.16
C VAL A 103 -14.54 -1.14 8.69
N MET A 104 -13.38 -0.63 8.26
CA MET A 104 -12.84 -0.99 6.95
C MET A 104 -12.06 -2.30 7.06
N VAL A 105 -12.30 -3.21 6.12
CA VAL A 105 -11.67 -4.53 6.08
C VAL A 105 -10.93 -4.70 4.76
N THR A 106 -9.68 -5.16 4.82
CA THR A 106 -8.90 -5.52 3.62
C THR A 106 -7.95 -6.67 3.91
N GLY A 107 -7.69 -7.51 2.92
CA GLY A 107 -6.75 -8.63 3.04
C GLY A 107 -6.96 -9.68 1.95
N GLU A 108 -5.89 -10.34 1.56
CA GLU A 108 -5.93 -11.53 0.69
C GLU A 108 -6.12 -12.77 1.57
N VAL A 109 -6.98 -13.69 1.14
CA VAL A 109 -7.23 -14.95 1.85
C VAL A 109 -6.58 -16.10 1.08
N GLY A 110 -5.65 -16.81 1.72
CA GLY A 110 -5.07 -18.04 1.21
C GLY A 110 -6.07 -19.21 1.29
N LEU A 111 -5.86 -20.23 0.48
CA LEU A 111 -6.71 -21.44 0.46
C LEU A 111 -6.72 -22.19 1.80
N ASP A 112 -5.71 -21.95 2.64
CA ASP A 112 -5.55 -22.46 4.01
C ASP A 112 -6.17 -21.54 5.08
N GLY A 113 -6.83 -20.45 4.65
CA GLY A 113 -7.41 -19.45 5.55
C GLY A 113 -6.41 -18.47 6.17
N GLN A 114 -5.12 -18.50 5.77
CA GLN A 114 -4.16 -17.48 6.19
C GLN A 114 -4.47 -16.15 5.49
N ILE A 115 -4.30 -15.04 6.22
CA ILE A 115 -4.51 -13.70 5.69
C ILE A 115 -3.16 -13.12 5.30
N LYS A 116 -3.01 -12.79 4.01
CA LYS A 116 -1.76 -12.35 3.40
C LYS A 116 -1.74 -10.84 3.16
N LYS A 117 -0.52 -10.30 3.17
CA LYS A 117 -0.22 -8.89 2.91
C LYS A 117 -0.84 -8.38 1.61
N VAL A 118 -1.37 -7.15 1.66
CA VAL A 118 -1.87 -6.40 0.49
C VAL A 118 -1.12 -5.06 0.35
N ARG A 119 -1.24 -4.43 -0.82
CA ARG A 119 -0.58 -3.16 -1.12
C ARG A 119 -1.50 -1.98 -0.79
N GLY A 120 -0.90 -0.83 -0.45
CA GLY A 120 -1.62 0.42 -0.31
C GLY A 120 -2.42 0.55 1.00
N VAL A 121 -2.12 -0.28 2.00
CA VAL A 121 -2.87 -0.28 3.27
C VAL A 121 -2.79 1.07 3.97
N LEU A 122 -1.65 1.77 3.90
CA LEU A 122 -1.53 3.11 4.50
C LEU A 122 -2.57 4.08 3.93
N ALA A 123 -2.70 4.13 2.60
CA ALA A 123 -3.69 4.97 1.93
C ALA A 123 -5.13 4.53 2.22
N MET A 124 -5.38 3.20 2.33
CA MET A 124 -6.70 2.66 2.68
C MET A 124 -7.12 3.05 4.10
N VAL A 125 -6.20 2.97 5.07
CA VAL A 125 -6.47 3.35 6.47
C VAL A 125 -6.69 4.86 6.60
N GLU A 126 -5.92 5.67 5.86
CA GLU A 126 -6.14 7.11 5.82
C GLU A 126 -7.52 7.46 5.23
N GLU A 127 -7.96 6.75 4.20
CA GLU A 127 -9.29 6.93 3.63
C GLU A 127 -10.39 6.47 4.60
N ALA A 128 -10.20 5.36 5.31
CA ALA A 128 -11.11 4.91 6.36
C ALA A 128 -11.28 5.97 7.46
N ARG A 129 -10.17 6.59 7.88
CA ARG A 129 -10.20 7.69 8.86
C ARG A 129 -11.03 8.88 8.35
N LYS A 130 -10.80 9.29 7.09
CA LYS A 130 -11.56 10.39 6.44
C LYS A 130 -13.04 10.05 6.29
N SER A 131 -13.37 8.80 6.04
CA SER A 131 -14.75 8.29 5.94
C SER A 131 -15.43 8.12 7.30
N GLY A 132 -14.77 8.44 8.41
CA GLY A 132 -15.35 8.36 9.76
C GLY A 132 -15.42 6.95 10.34
N CYS A 133 -14.62 6.00 9.82
CA CYS A 133 -14.54 4.66 10.39
C CYS A 133 -13.95 4.68 11.80
N GLN A 134 -14.46 3.80 12.66
CA GLN A 134 -13.97 3.61 14.03
C GLN A 134 -12.69 2.73 14.05
N GLY A 135 -12.54 1.85 13.06
CA GLY A 135 -11.42 0.95 12.99
C GLY A 135 -11.14 0.38 11.60
N CYS A 136 -10.00 -0.29 11.50
CA CYS A 136 -9.59 -1.05 10.32
C CYS A 136 -9.12 -2.45 10.74
N ILE A 137 -9.49 -3.47 9.96
CA ILE A 137 -8.92 -4.81 10.08
C ILE A 137 -8.08 -5.07 8.84
N VAL A 138 -6.80 -5.34 9.07
CA VAL A 138 -5.78 -5.49 8.03
C VAL A 138 -4.97 -6.77 8.23
N PRO A 139 -4.24 -7.27 7.23
CA PRO A 139 -3.31 -8.38 7.43
C PRO A 139 -2.26 -8.07 8.50
N TRP A 140 -1.86 -9.08 9.26
CA TRP A 140 -0.83 -8.92 10.31
C TRP A 140 0.46 -8.27 9.82
N GLU A 141 0.89 -8.62 8.61
CA GLU A 141 2.10 -8.05 8.01
C GLU A 141 1.98 -6.55 7.69
N ASN A 142 0.75 -6.06 7.47
CA ASN A 142 0.47 -4.65 7.23
C ASN A 142 0.16 -3.86 8.51
N ARG A 143 0.06 -4.50 9.70
CA ARG A 143 -0.39 -3.82 10.92
C ARG A 143 0.45 -2.60 11.28
N ARG A 144 1.78 -2.70 11.14
CA ARG A 144 2.70 -1.62 11.49
C ARG A 144 2.51 -0.38 10.61
N GLU A 145 2.31 -0.58 9.30
CA GLU A 145 2.02 0.56 8.40
C GLU A 145 0.63 1.15 8.68
N ALA A 146 -0.36 0.31 8.97
CA ALA A 146 -1.71 0.74 9.32
C ALA A 146 -1.76 1.58 10.62
N GLN A 147 -0.97 1.20 11.62
CA GLN A 147 -0.87 1.88 12.91
C GLN A 147 -0.19 3.25 12.85
N MET A 148 0.43 3.63 11.73
CA MET A 148 1.01 4.96 11.54
C MET A 148 -0.06 6.05 11.44
N ILE A 149 -1.25 5.71 10.95
CA ILE A 149 -2.35 6.66 10.85
C ILE A 149 -2.95 6.90 12.22
N GLN A 150 -2.82 8.13 12.71
CA GLN A 150 -3.41 8.55 13.97
C GLN A 150 -4.91 8.83 13.81
N GLY A 151 -5.68 8.65 14.91
CA GLY A 151 -7.11 8.96 14.93
C GLY A 151 -8.01 7.83 14.44
N ILE A 152 -7.46 6.69 14.04
CA ILE A 152 -8.20 5.46 13.74
C ILE A 152 -7.45 4.25 14.31
N ARG A 153 -8.17 3.22 14.72
CA ARG A 153 -7.57 1.99 15.24
C ARG A 153 -7.45 0.94 14.16
N SER A 154 -6.29 0.30 14.08
CA SER A 154 -6.01 -0.73 13.09
C SER A 154 -5.59 -2.02 13.79
N VAL A 155 -6.31 -3.11 13.51
CA VAL A 155 -6.04 -4.43 14.08
C VAL A 155 -5.49 -5.34 12.98
N GLY A 156 -4.34 -5.97 13.25
CA GLY A 156 -3.74 -6.95 12.36
C GLY A 156 -4.21 -8.36 12.67
N VAL A 157 -4.58 -9.12 11.63
CA VAL A 157 -5.04 -10.51 11.75
C VAL A 157 -4.21 -11.45 10.87
N ARG A 158 -3.94 -12.68 11.35
CA ARG A 158 -3.11 -13.67 10.64
C ARG A 158 -3.91 -14.66 9.82
N ASN A 159 -5.10 -15.01 10.30
CA ASN A 159 -5.95 -16.03 9.70
C ASN A 159 -7.43 -15.77 9.97
N LEU A 160 -8.32 -16.49 9.30
CA LEU A 160 -9.76 -16.32 9.44
C LEU A 160 -10.28 -16.60 10.85
N GLY A 161 -9.65 -17.51 11.59
CA GLY A 161 -10.04 -17.78 12.99
C GLY A 161 -9.76 -16.59 13.92
N GLU A 162 -8.59 -15.95 13.77
CA GLU A 162 -8.23 -14.72 14.48
C GLU A 162 -9.14 -13.56 14.04
N PHE A 163 -9.43 -13.43 12.74
CA PHE A 163 -10.37 -12.45 12.21
C PHE A 163 -11.77 -12.59 12.84
N MET A 164 -12.34 -13.81 12.86
CA MET A 164 -13.66 -14.04 13.44
C MET A 164 -13.71 -13.70 14.93
N ARG A 165 -12.65 -14.02 15.66
CA ARG A 165 -12.51 -13.66 17.09
C ARG A 165 -12.46 -12.14 17.25
N THR A 166 -11.60 -11.47 16.48
CA THR A 166 -11.46 -10.02 16.44
C THR A 166 -12.81 -9.33 16.25
N VAL A 167 -13.63 -9.83 15.31
CA VAL A 167 -14.96 -9.25 15.03
C VAL A 167 -15.93 -9.50 16.18
N ARG A 168 -15.96 -10.69 16.77
CA ARG A 168 -16.84 -11.04 17.91
C ARG A 168 -16.52 -10.23 19.15
N GLU A 169 -15.23 -10.02 19.44
CA GLU A 169 -14.72 -9.31 20.61
C GLU A 169 -14.63 -7.79 20.39
N ARG A 170 -14.84 -7.31 19.17
CA ARG A 170 -14.69 -5.90 18.78
C ARG A 170 -13.37 -5.28 19.24
N THR A 171 -12.27 -5.98 19.00
CA THR A 171 -10.96 -5.63 19.57
C THR A 171 -10.47 -4.24 19.18
N TRP A 172 -10.96 -3.66 18.07
CA TRP A 172 -10.68 -2.27 17.70
C TRP A 172 -11.32 -1.24 18.64
N GLU A 173 -12.28 -1.60 19.48
CA GLU A 173 -12.89 -0.71 20.48
C GLU A 173 -12.05 -0.66 21.77
N HIS A 174 -11.20 -1.67 22.02
CA HIS A 174 -10.36 -1.75 23.20
C HIS A 174 -9.07 -0.94 23.07
N PRO A 175 -8.55 -0.31 24.14
CA PRO A 175 -7.26 0.39 24.08
C PRO A 175 -6.15 -0.56 23.67
N GLU A 176 -5.32 -0.13 22.72
CA GLU A 176 -4.12 -0.87 22.35
C GLU A 176 -3.22 -1.04 23.58
N LYS A 177 -2.82 -2.29 23.84
CA LYS A 177 -1.65 -2.56 24.67
C LYS A 177 -0.44 -2.04 23.90
N GLU A 178 0.07 -0.87 24.34
CA GLU A 178 1.30 -0.19 23.87
C GLU A 178 1.55 -0.27 22.35
N ARG A 179 1.42 0.89 21.69
CA ARG A 179 2.02 1.05 20.34
C ARG A 179 3.50 0.75 20.46
N GLU A 180 3.98 -0.28 19.77
CA GLU A 180 5.42 -0.47 19.61
C GLU A 180 5.99 0.86 19.11
N LYS A 181 6.81 1.53 19.94
CA LYS A 181 7.55 2.72 19.53
C LYS A 181 8.39 2.31 18.33
N MET A 182 8.02 2.78 17.15
CA MET A 182 8.86 2.59 15.99
C MET A 182 10.11 3.45 16.17
N GLU A 183 11.21 2.81 16.56
CA GLU A 183 12.53 3.45 16.47
C GLU A 183 12.85 3.60 14.97
N ILE A 184 12.75 4.83 14.51
CA ILE A 184 13.17 5.23 13.18
C ILE A 184 14.69 5.41 13.27
N ALA A 185 15.43 4.32 13.08
CA ALA A 185 16.86 4.43 12.90
C ALA A 185 17.11 5.05 11.51
N PRO A 186 17.73 6.23 11.40
CA PRO A 186 18.12 6.75 10.11
C PRO A 186 19.12 5.78 9.49
N GLU A 187 18.80 5.26 8.32
CA GLU A 187 19.74 4.48 7.55
C GLU A 187 20.92 5.39 7.20
N ILE A 188 22.14 4.92 7.45
CA ILE A 188 23.36 5.72 7.23
C ILE A 188 23.46 6.00 5.74
N THR A 189 23.09 7.21 5.33
CA THR A 189 23.31 7.68 3.97
C THR A 189 24.81 7.88 3.76
N ALA A 190 25.33 7.41 2.61
CA ALA A 190 26.73 7.59 2.25
C ALA A 190 27.15 9.06 2.33
N ASP A 191 28.21 9.37 3.11
CA ASP A 191 28.64 10.75 3.39
C ASP A 191 29.36 11.35 2.17
N PHE A 192 29.11 12.60 1.91
CA PHE A 192 29.77 13.40 0.88
C PHE A 192 31.28 13.58 1.14
N ARG A 193 31.71 13.43 2.41
CA ARG A 193 33.14 13.44 2.82
C ARG A 193 33.95 12.31 2.22
N GLU A 194 33.32 11.20 1.89
CA GLU A 194 34.00 10.04 1.27
C GLU A 194 34.48 10.31 -0.16
N ILE A 195 33.96 11.35 -0.82
CA ILE A 195 34.39 11.76 -2.16
C ILE A 195 35.71 12.53 -2.03
N LYS A 196 36.81 11.95 -2.46
CA LYS A 196 38.09 12.62 -2.53
C LYS A 196 38.20 13.45 -3.81
N GLY A 197 38.69 14.70 -3.69
CA GLY A 197 38.80 15.61 -4.84
C GLY A 197 37.41 16.09 -5.32
N GLN A 198 37.25 16.24 -6.63
CA GLN A 198 35.99 16.62 -7.32
C GLN A 198 35.35 17.92 -6.77
N THR A 199 36.16 18.93 -6.45
CA THR A 199 35.72 20.15 -5.76
C THR A 199 34.60 20.90 -6.51
N ALA A 200 34.69 20.98 -7.85
CA ALA A 200 33.66 21.63 -8.66
C ALA A 200 32.33 20.85 -8.64
N ALA A 201 32.37 19.53 -8.79
CA ALA A 201 31.18 18.68 -8.73
C ALA A 201 30.52 18.71 -7.34
N LYS A 202 31.35 18.70 -6.26
CA LYS A 202 30.88 18.84 -4.88
C LYS A 202 30.17 20.19 -4.65
N ARG A 203 30.78 21.28 -5.10
CA ARG A 203 30.19 22.61 -4.97
C ARG A 203 28.89 22.72 -5.77
N GLY A 204 28.88 22.21 -7.00
CA GLY A 204 27.67 22.18 -7.82
C GLY A 204 26.53 21.37 -7.17
N ALA A 205 26.84 20.19 -6.60
CA ALA A 205 25.87 19.37 -5.90
C ALA A 205 25.34 20.06 -4.64
N LEU A 206 26.20 20.76 -3.87
CA LEU A 206 25.78 21.52 -2.68
C LEU A 206 24.83 22.65 -3.05
N LEU A 207 25.13 23.43 -4.10
CA LEU A 207 24.27 24.51 -4.59
C LEU A 207 22.93 23.95 -5.11
N ALA A 208 22.98 22.85 -5.85
CA ALA A 208 21.78 22.19 -6.35
C ALA A 208 20.88 21.68 -5.21
N ALA A 209 21.48 21.07 -4.19
CA ALA A 209 20.74 20.61 -3.01
C ALA A 209 20.14 21.77 -2.20
N ALA A 210 20.91 22.83 -1.98
CA ALA A 210 20.46 24.01 -1.21
C ALA A 210 19.31 24.77 -1.91
N GLY A 211 19.34 24.85 -3.25
CA GLY A 211 18.31 25.54 -4.04
C GLY A 211 17.25 24.61 -4.66
N PHE A 212 17.28 23.32 -4.38
CA PHE A 212 16.43 22.32 -5.04
C PHE A 212 16.50 22.39 -6.58
N HIS A 213 17.70 22.66 -7.13
CA HIS A 213 17.93 22.82 -8.55
C HIS A 213 18.25 21.48 -9.23
N ASN A 214 17.90 21.39 -10.52
CA ASN A 214 18.41 20.33 -11.37
C ASN A 214 19.94 20.52 -11.58
N ILE A 215 20.67 19.42 -11.65
CA ILE A 215 22.11 19.42 -11.94
C ILE A 215 22.41 18.43 -13.04
N LEU A 216 23.30 18.82 -13.98
CA LEU A 216 23.83 17.96 -15.02
C LEU A 216 25.30 17.64 -14.71
N LEU A 217 25.62 16.35 -14.56
CA LEU A 217 26.98 15.87 -14.38
C LEU A 217 27.50 15.29 -15.69
N MET A 218 28.50 15.94 -16.28
CA MET A 218 29.14 15.52 -17.54
C MET A 218 30.56 15.03 -17.27
N GLY A 219 30.96 13.98 -17.96
CA GLY A 219 32.33 13.43 -17.85
C GLY A 219 32.40 12.00 -18.34
N PRO A 220 33.65 11.48 -18.57
CA PRO A 220 33.87 10.13 -19.07
C PRO A 220 33.37 9.05 -18.09
N PRO A 221 33.18 7.81 -18.55
CA PRO A 221 32.97 6.66 -17.67
C PRO A 221 34.02 6.59 -16.57
N GLY A 222 33.66 6.21 -15.35
CA GLY A 222 34.59 6.15 -14.21
C GLY A 222 34.92 7.48 -13.53
N SER A 223 34.47 8.64 -14.04
CA SER A 223 34.73 9.96 -13.42
C SER A 223 34.01 10.22 -12.07
N GLY A 224 33.29 9.26 -11.52
CA GLY A 224 32.66 9.37 -10.21
C GLY A 224 31.26 10.03 -10.20
N LYS A 225 30.63 10.27 -11.36
CA LYS A 225 29.29 10.87 -11.46
C LYS A 225 28.26 10.19 -10.56
N THR A 226 28.14 8.87 -10.66
CA THR A 226 27.21 8.07 -9.86
C THR A 226 27.54 8.11 -8.36
N MET A 227 28.84 8.22 -8.02
CA MET A 227 29.29 8.32 -6.63
C MET A 227 28.87 9.67 -6.00
N VAL A 228 28.97 10.76 -6.75
CA VAL A 228 28.47 12.08 -6.34
C VAL A 228 26.95 12.03 -6.19
N ALA A 229 26.26 11.48 -7.20
CA ALA A 229 24.82 11.39 -7.26
C ALA A 229 24.20 10.69 -6.06
N LYS A 230 24.68 9.52 -5.72
CA LYS A 230 24.17 8.69 -4.61
C LYS A 230 24.27 9.39 -3.24
N ARG A 231 25.10 10.42 -3.13
CA ARG A 231 25.33 11.15 -1.88
C ARG A 231 24.53 12.45 -1.79
N ILE A 232 23.88 12.89 -2.88
CA ILE A 232 23.06 14.12 -2.88
C ILE A 232 21.90 14.03 -1.90
N PRO A 233 21.16 12.89 -1.73
CA PRO A 233 20.12 12.82 -0.73
C PRO A 233 20.55 13.21 0.69
N GLY A 234 21.82 12.90 1.06
CA GLY A 234 22.38 13.27 2.35
C GLY A 234 22.70 14.77 2.51
N LEU A 235 22.68 15.55 1.43
CA LEU A 235 22.82 17.02 1.47
C LEU A 235 21.47 17.74 1.62
N LEU A 236 20.38 17.05 1.31
CA LEU A 236 19.03 17.62 1.42
C LEU A 236 18.62 17.71 2.89
N PRO A 237 17.75 18.67 3.25
CA PRO A 237 17.18 18.73 4.61
C PRO A 237 16.51 17.41 4.98
N ALA A 238 16.51 17.05 6.26
CA ALA A 238 15.77 15.90 6.75
C ALA A 238 14.29 15.98 6.35
N LEU A 239 13.66 14.82 6.15
CA LEU A 239 12.23 14.77 5.84
C LEU A 239 11.42 15.30 7.02
N SER A 240 10.42 16.13 6.75
CA SER A 240 9.36 16.38 7.73
C SER A 240 8.51 15.11 7.92
N HIS A 241 7.74 15.06 8.99
CA HIS A 241 6.81 13.92 9.21
C HIS A 241 5.81 13.77 8.06
N GLU A 242 5.30 14.90 7.56
CA GLU A 242 4.35 14.92 6.44
C GLU A 242 5.00 14.41 5.15
N GLU A 243 6.20 14.90 4.82
CA GLU A 243 6.96 14.43 3.65
C GLU A 243 7.25 12.93 3.72
N ALA A 244 7.65 12.43 4.90
CA ALA A 244 7.91 11.02 5.12
C ALA A 244 6.63 10.18 4.98
N MET A 245 5.47 10.67 5.44
CA MET A 245 4.17 10.02 5.24
C MET A 245 3.78 9.95 3.76
N GLU A 246 3.96 11.04 3.00
CA GLU A 246 3.70 11.05 1.55
C GLU A 246 4.52 9.98 0.83
N ILE A 247 5.83 9.94 1.09
CA ILE A 247 6.74 8.95 0.47
C ILE A 247 6.34 7.53 0.91
N THR A 248 6.08 7.32 2.19
CA THR A 248 5.68 6.02 2.73
C THR A 248 4.38 5.52 2.08
N SER A 249 3.41 6.41 1.84
CA SER A 249 2.17 6.07 1.14
C SER A 249 2.44 5.62 -0.30
N ILE A 250 3.33 6.32 -1.03
CA ILE A 250 3.73 5.93 -2.40
C ILE A 250 4.38 4.54 -2.38
N TYR A 251 5.29 4.28 -1.43
CA TYR A 251 5.99 2.99 -1.30
C TYR A 251 5.05 1.86 -0.84
N SER A 252 4.03 2.17 -0.03
CA SER A 252 2.97 1.23 0.33
C SER A 252 2.23 0.74 -0.91
N VAL A 253 1.77 1.67 -1.77
CA VAL A 253 1.08 1.36 -3.03
C VAL A 253 1.96 0.57 -4.00
N ALA A 254 3.24 0.93 -4.10
CA ALA A 254 4.21 0.19 -4.90
C ALA A 254 4.53 -1.21 -4.35
N GLY A 255 4.15 -1.51 -3.10
CA GLY A 255 4.47 -2.76 -2.42
C GLY A 255 5.94 -2.88 -2.00
N LEU A 256 6.63 -1.75 -1.86
CA LEU A 256 8.06 -1.67 -1.54
C LEU A 256 8.34 -1.52 -0.04
N LEU A 257 7.32 -1.40 0.80
CA LEU A 257 7.50 -1.32 2.25
C LEU A 257 7.86 -2.70 2.83
N SER A 258 8.88 -2.69 3.69
CA SER A 258 9.22 -3.87 4.50
C SER A 258 8.22 -4.03 5.66
N SER A 259 7.82 -5.26 5.96
CA SER A 259 6.98 -5.53 7.14
C SER A 259 7.69 -5.24 8.47
N LYS A 260 9.04 -5.21 8.46
CA LYS A 260 9.86 -4.90 9.65
C LYS A 260 10.00 -3.39 9.88
N VAL A 261 10.21 -2.63 8.79
CA VAL A 261 10.38 -1.17 8.82
C VAL A 261 9.47 -0.58 7.74
N PRO A 262 8.19 -0.34 8.05
CA PRO A 262 7.23 0.16 7.06
C PRO A 262 7.28 1.68 6.89
N TRP A 263 8.34 2.33 7.28
CA TRP A 263 8.53 3.77 7.27
C TRP A 263 9.71 4.17 6.39
N VAL A 264 9.53 5.18 5.55
CA VAL A 264 10.61 5.78 4.77
C VAL A 264 11.12 7.01 5.49
N SER A 265 12.28 6.89 6.15
CA SER A 265 12.92 7.96 6.94
C SER A 265 13.88 8.82 6.14
N ASN A 266 14.36 8.31 5.01
CA ASN A 266 15.36 8.97 4.19
C ASN A 266 14.79 9.41 2.85
N ARG A 267 15.36 10.47 2.27
CA ARG A 267 15.00 10.93 0.94
C ARG A 267 15.34 9.86 -0.10
N PRO A 268 14.41 9.45 -0.95
CA PRO A 268 14.63 8.40 -1.94
C PRO A 268 15.73 8.76 -2.93
N PHE A 269 16.53 7.77 -3.32
CA PHE A 269 17.41 7.83 -4.48
C PHE A 269 16.99 6.79 -5.50
N ARG A 270 16.51 7.22 -6.65
CA ARG A 270 16.09 6.34 -7.74
C ARG A 270 17.02 6.51 -8.93
N SER A 271 17.53 5.39 -9.43
CA SER A 271 18.47 5.37 -10.57
C SER A 271 17.98 4.37 -11.61
N PRO A 272 16.95 4.75 -12.39
CA PRO A 272 16.43 3.90 -13.45
C PRO A 272 17.50 3.65 -14.52
N HIS A 273 17.49 2.44 -15.07
CA HIS A 273 18.37 2.10 -16.19
C HIS A 273 17.91 2.85 -17.45
N HIS A 274 18.85 3.17 -18.37
CA HIS A 274 18.55 3.90 -19.61
C HIS A 274 17.55 3.18 -20.54
N THR A 275 17.39 1.87 -20.40
CA THR A 275 16.42 1.07 -21.16
C THR A 275 15.02 1.03 -20.55
N ILE A 276 14.78 1.83 -19.49
CA ILE A 276 13.48 1.85 -18.84
C ILE A 276 12.38 2.30 -19.81
N SER A 277 11.24 1.61 -19.81
CA SER A 277 10.12 2.04 -20.63
C SER A 277 9.51 3.36 -20.11
N PRO A 278 8.88 4.19 -20.98
CA PRO A 278 8.18 5.39 -20.55
C PRO A 278 7.13 5.13 -19.48
N GLN A 279 6.44 4.00 -19.52
CA GLN A 279 5.47 3.59 -18.51
C GLN A 279 6.11 3.27 -17.16
N ALA A 280 7.25 2.60 -17.15
CA ALA A 280 7.96 2.31 -15.91
C ALA A 280 8.58 3.58 -15.30
N LEU A 281 8.95 4.56 -16.14
CA LEU A 281 9.47 5.84 -15.68
C LEU A 281 8.37 6.75 -15.11
N ALA A 282 7.30 6.97 -15.86
CA ALA A 282 6.22 7.90 -15.48
C ALA A 282 5.15 7.25 -14.60
N GLY A 283 5.03 5.94 -14.65
CA GLY A 283 3.93 5.19 -14.07
C GLY A 283 2.78 5.00 -15.07
N GLY A 284 1.74 4.28 -14.64
CA GLY A 284 0.57 4.01 -15.47
C GLY A 284 0.30 2.52 -15.64
N GLY A 285 -0.33 2.16 -16.75
CA GLY A 285 -0.79 0.81 -17.04
C GLY A 285 -2.30 0.66 -16.85
N LYS A 286 -2.84 -0.54 -17.13
CA LYS A 286 -4.27 -0.85 -16.97
C LYS A 286 -4.72 -0.70 -15.49
N ILE A 287 -3.83 -1.01 -14.58
CA ILE A 287 -3.92 -0.69 -13.15
C ILE A 287 -2.79 0.32 -12.91
N PRO A 288 -3.09 1.62 -12.68
CA PRO A 288 -2.06 2.63 -12.54
C PRO A 288 -1.15 2.34 -11.33
N MET A 289 0.15 2.16 -11.62
CA MET A 289 1.17 1.96 -10.59
C MET A 289 2.16 3.13 -10.58
N PRO A 290 2.72 3.49 -9.42
CA PRO A 290 3.77 4.50 -9.33
C PRO A 290 4.98 4.14 -10.19
N GLY A 291 5.44 5.08 -11.04
CA GLY A 291 6.70 4.96 -11.77
C GLY A 291 7.89 5.49 -10.98
N GLU A 292 9.10 5.40 -11.58
CA GLU A 292 10.35 5.85 -10.94
C GLU A 292 10.33 7.34 -10.57
N ILE A 293 9.64 8.19 -11.36
CA ILE A 293 9.45 9.62 -11.04
C ILE A 293 8.67 9.77 -9.74
N THR A 294 7.56 9.03 -9.59
CA THR A 294 6.74 9.06 -8.39
C THR A 294 7.50 8.46 -7.18
N LEU A 295 8.26 7.37 -7.40
CA LEU A 295 9.08 6.75 -6.35
C LEU A 295 10.25 7.63 -5.90
N ALA A 296 10.69 8.60 -6.72
CA ALA A 296 11.69 9.59 -6.37
C ALA A 296 11.12 10.83 -5.67
N HIS A 297 9.84 10.83 -5.33
CA HIS A 297 9.16 11.96 -4.69
C HIS A 297 9.93 12.48 -3.47
N LYS A 298 10.11 13.81 -3.36
CA LYS A 298 10.91 14.48 -2.30
C LYS A 298 12.37 14.02 -2.18
N GLY A 299 12.85 13.26 -3.18
CA GLY A 299 14.21 12.69 -3.21
C GLY A 299 14.96 13.06 -4.49
N VAL A 300 15.76 12.14 -4.98
CA VAL A 300 16.64 12.33 -6.13
C VAL A 300 16.34 11.29 -7.20
N LEU A 301 16.00 11.73 -8.40
CA LEU A 301 15.90 10.89 -9.59
C LEU A 301 17.17 11.06 -10.43
N PHE A 302 17.90 9.97 -10.64
CA PHE A 302 19.15 9.92 -11.38
C PHE A 302 19.03 9.01 -12.61
N PRO A 303 18.51 9.50 -13.76
CA PRO A 303 18.56 8.73 -15.00
C PRO A 303 20.00 8.66 -15.49
N CYS A 304 20.56 7.44 -15.55
CA CYS A 304 21.94 7.22 -15.98
C CYS A 304 21.99 7.04 -17.49
N GLU A 305 22.49 8.06 -18.21
CA GLU A 305 22.88 7.94 -19.62
C GLU A 305 24.40 7.81 -19.74
N MET A 306 24.90 7.07 -20.74
CA MET A 306 26.32 6.77 -20.88
C MET A 306 27.22 8.00 -21.03
N LEU A 307 26.70 9.14 -21.48
CA LEU A 307 27.47 10.35 -21.76
C LEU A 307 27.05 11.59 -20.96
N CYS A 308 25.77 11.70 -20.61
CA CYS A 308 25.24 12.84 -19.84
C CYS A 308 24.32 12.35 -18.75
N THR A 309 24.46 12.88 -17.55
CA THR A 309 23.59 12.53 -16.44
C THR A 309 22.95 13.80 -15.89
N ALA A 310 21.64 13.94 -16.16
CA ALA A 310 20.82 15.00 -15.60
C ALA A 310 20.17 14.54 -14.29
N PHE A 311 20.22 15.39 -13.29
CA PHE A 311 19.46 15.21 -12.05
C PHE A 311 18.21 16.04 -12.10
N ARG A 312 17.12 15.48 -11.69
CA ARG A 312 15.94 16.23 -11.31
C ARG A 312 15.68 16.00 -9.84
N ILE A 313 15.77 17.05 -9.04
CA ILE A 313 15.18 17.09 -7.71
C ILE A 313 13.71 17.43 -7.98
N PRO A 314 12.75 16.52 -7.75
CA PRO A 314 11.35 16.81 -8.01
C PRO A 314 10.95 17.99 -7.12
N ILE A 315 10.68 19.13 -7.76
CA ILE A 315 10.00 20.24 -7.10
C ILE A 315 8.55 19.79 -6.95
N THR A 316 8.04 19.88 -5.75
CA THR A 316 6.63 19.68 -5.44
C THR A 316 5.76 20.54 -6.35
N CYS A 317 4.87 19.92 -7.11
CA CYS A 317 3.66 20.57 -7.61
C CYS A 317 2.54 20.38 -6.61
#